data_8a713ff8ef17a54e4f5ad3c2e63336fc
#
_entry.id   8a713ff8ef17a54e4f5ad3c2e63336fc
#
_cell.length_a   1.000
_cell.length_b   1.000
_cell.length_c   1.000
_cell.angle_alpha   90.00
_cell.angle_beta   90.00
_cell.angle_gamma   90.00
#
_symmetry.space_group_name_H-M   'P 1'
#
loop_
_entity.id
_entity.type
_entity.pdbx_description
1 polymer ?
#
loop_
_entity_poly.entity_id
_entity_poly.type
_entity_poly.pdbx_seq_one_letter_code
_entity_poly.pdbx_strand_id
1 'polypeptide(L)'
;MFEQDYIMRLIKEMVRAILKLLFNIDTEFPTVELLENKEEQEILENLLDMVDAGKINEAENRLYDLTSDTDVNSLEIALLFYSYLNDKTDDFLEENDFSRDEIKLGLENVADSFGLSSIAKMFLTEF
;
A
#
# COMPACT_ATOMS: atom_id res chain seq x y z
N MET A 1 11.79 -17.62 -1.08
CA MET A 1 12.13 -16.79 -2.22
C MET A 1 11.03 -16.74 -3.27
N PHE A 2 10.58 -17.87 -3.78
CA PHE A 2 9.46 -17.86 -4.74
C PHE A 2 8.18 -17.30 -4.14
N GLU A 3 7.95 -17.58 -2.86
CA GLU A 3 6.77 -17.04 -2.18
C GLU A 3 6.78 -15.53 -2.11
N GLN A 4 7.95 -14.92 -1.88
CA GLN A 4 8.07 -13.47 -1.81
C GLN A 4 7.77 -12.81 -3.15
N ASP A 5 8.28 -13.39 -4.24
CA ASP A 5 8.01 -12.87 -5.58
C ASP A 5 6.54 -13.00 -5.95
N TYR A 6 5.92 -14.09 -5.54
CA TYR A 6 4.52 -14.35 -5.80
C TYR A 6 3.64 -13.35 -5.06
N ILE A 7 3.89 -13.16 -3.76
CA ILE A 7 3.15 -12.20 -2.95
C ILE A 7 3.34 -10.79 -3.48
N MET A 8 4.58 -10.44 -3.85
CA MET A 8 4.88 -9.14 -4.42
C MET A 8 4.01 -8.84 -5.65
N ARG A 9 3.85 -9.82 -6.50
CA ARG A 9 3.05 -9.69 -7.72
C ARG A 9 1.57 -9.52 -7.40
N LEU A 10 1.06 -10.31 -6.45
CA LEU A 10 -0.33 -10.21 -6.04
C LEU A 10 -0.64 -8.84 -5.45
N ILE A 11 0.25 -8.31 -4.62
CA ILE A 11 0.10 -6.98 -4.04
C ILE A 11 0.03 -5.93 -5.16
N LYS A 12 0.94 -6.03 -6.10
CA LYS A 12 1.00 -5.09 -7.22
C LYS A 12 -0.29 -5.11 -8.04
N GLU A 13 -0.80 -6.30 -8.32
CA GLU A 13 -2.03 -6.44 -9.11
C GLU A 13 -3.24 -5.91 -8.35
N MET A 14 -3.29 -6.13 -7.05
CA MET A 14 -4.39 -5.63 -6.23
C MET A 14 -4.40 -4.10 -6.20
N VAL A 15 -3.24 -3.49 -5.97
CA VAL A 15 -3.14 -2.02 -5.97
C VAL A 15 -3.60 -1.47 -7.32
N ARG A 16 -3.11 -2.07 -8.39
CA ARG A 16 -3.46 -1.64 -9.75
C ARG A 16 -4.97 -1.74 -10.01
N ALA A 17 -5.58 -2.85 -9.59
CA ALA A 17 -7.00 -3.08 -9.80
C ALA A 17 -7.85 -2.06 -9.05
N ILE A 18 -7.51 -1.77 -7.80
CA ILE A 18 -8.29 -0.83 -7.01
C ILE A 18 -8.12 0.60 -7.56
N LEU A 19 -6.91 0.98 -7.93
CA LEU A 19 -6.68 2.29 -8.55
C LEU A 19 -7.53 2.46 -9.81
N LYS A 20 -7.60 1.43 -10.63
CA LYS A 20 -8.38 1.47 -11.86
C LYS A 20 -9.88 1.53 -11.58
N LEU A 21 -10.38 0.69 -10.68
CA LEU A 21 -11.81 0.58 -10.40
C LEU A 21 -12.37 1.80 -9.69
N LEU A 22 -11.65 2.34 -8.70
CA LEU A 22 -12.16 3.40 -7.86
C LEU A 22 -11.69 4.80 -8.25
N PHE A 23 -10.51 4.89 -8.86
CA PHE A 23 -9.92 6.19 -9.18
C PHE A 23 -9.76 6.41 -10.68
N ASN A 24 -10.10 5.40 -11.47
CA ASN A 24 -9.96 5.44 -12.92
C ASN A 24 -8.52 5.73 -13.36
N ILE A 25 -7.57 5.22 -12.59
CA ILE A 25 -6.14 5.35 -12.87
C ILE A 25 -5.60 4.00 -13.31
N ASP A 26 -5.06 3.94 -14.53
CA ASP A 26 -4.46 2.72 -15.06
C ASP A 26 -2.97 2.96 -15.27
N THR A 27 -2.17 2.47 -14.34
CA THR A 27 -0.73 2.63 -14.40
C THR A 27 -0.02 1.42 -13.79
N GLU A 28 1.17 1.13 -14.31
CA GLU A 28 2.04 0.12 -13.72
C GLU A 28 3.01 0.73 -12.71
N PHE A 29 3.09 2.05 -12.65
CA PHE A 29 4.05 2.76 -11.81
C PHE A 29 3.34 3.80 -10.95
N PRO A 30 2.59 3.36 -9.91
CA PRO A 30 1.88 4.29 -9.04
C PRO A 30 2.88 5.11 -8.21
N THR A 31 2.79 6.42 -8.32
CA THR A 31 3.67 7.34 -7.61
C THR A 31 2.88 8.46 -6.96
N VAL A 32 3.58 9.25 -6.13
CA VAL A 32 2.99 10.37 -5.42
C VAL A 32 2.24 11.34 -6.37
N GLU A 33 2.73 11.47 -7.59
CA GLU A 33 2.14 12.40 -8.57
C GLU A 33 0.71 12.05 -8.96
N LEU A 34 0.26 10.83 -8.67
CA LEU A 34 -1.13 10.46 -8.92
C LEU A 34 -2.12 11.19 -8.01
N LEU A 35 -1.67 11.66 -6.86
CA LEU A 35 -2.51 12.43 -5.95
C LEU A 35 -2.66 13.85 -6.51
N GLU A 36 -3.90 14.29 -6.65
CA GLU A 36 -4.19 15.63 -7.19
C GLU A 36 -3.97 16.72 -6.16
N ASN A 37 -4.20 16.42 -4.89
CA ASN A 37 -4.12 17.38 -3.80
C ASN A 37 -2.70 17.46 -3.28
N LYS A 38 -2.14 18.65 -3.24
CA LYS A 38 -0.77 18.88 -2.83
C LYS A 38 -0.53 18.52 -1.37
N GLU A 39 -1.51 18.79 -0.51
CA GLU A 39 -1.38 18.41 0.91
C GLU A 39 -1.27 16.89 1.07
N GLU A 40 -2.04 16.15 0.28
CA GLU A 40 -2.00 14.70 0.31
C GLU A 40 -0.68 14.18 -0.22
N GLN A 41 -0.13 14.83 -1.24
CA GLN A 41 1.20 14.47 -1.73
C GLN A 41 2.24 14.64 -0.63
N GLU A 42 2.17 15.74 0.12
CA GLU A 42 3.11 15.99 1.22
C GLU A 42 2.97 14.96 2.34
N ILE A 43 1.73 14.60 2.66
CA ILE A 43 1.47 13.57 3.67
C ILE A 43 2.12 12.25 3.25
N LEU A 44 1.89 11.84 2.01
CA LEU A 44 2.47 10.60 1.50
C LEU A 44 4.00 10.69 1.46
N GLU A 45 4.54 11.79 0.96
CA GLU A 45 5.98 11.97 0.90
C GLU A 45 6.63 11.85 2.28
N ASN A 46 6.00 12.40 3.31
CA ASN A 46 6.49 12.27 4.68
C ASN A 46 6.51 10.80 5.12
N LEU A 47 5.46 10.06 4.79
CA LEU A 47 5.40 8.64 5.11
C LEU A 47 6.49 7.86 4.38
N LEU A 48 6.71 8.18 3.11
CA LEU A 48 7.74 7.50 2.32
C LEU A 48 9.14 7.83 2.81
N ASP A 49 9.36 9.05 3.28
CA ASP A 49 10.64 9.44 3.89
C ASP A 49 10.89 8.61 5.15
N MET A 50 9.87 8.36 5.94
CA MET A 50 9.99 7.50 7.12
C MET A 50 10.36 6.08 6.72
N VAL A 51 9.75 5.56 5.67
CA VAL A 51 10.08 4.24 5.14
C VAL A 51 11.55 4.19 4.73
N ASP A 52 12.00 5.18 3.99
CA ASP A 52 13.40 5.23 3.52
C ASP A 52 14.39 5.32 4.69
N ALA A 53 13.96 5.92 5.79
CA ALA A 53 14.78 6.00 7.01
C ALA A 53 14.71 4.71 7.85
N GLY A 54 13.99 3.70 7.39
CA GLY A 54 13.86 2.44 8.10
C GLY A 54 12.77 2.41 9.16
N LYS A 55 11.95 3.46 9.23
CA LYS A 55 10.89 3.56 10.23
C LYS A 55 9.55 3.10 9.67
N ILE A 56 9.53 1.88 9.14
CA ILE A 56 8.37 1.36 8.42
C ILE A 56 7.17 1.20 9.35
N ASN A 57 7.37 0.61 10.53
CA ASN A 57 6.27 0.38 11.46
C ASN A 57 5.65 1.68 11.96
N GLU A 58 6.48 2.69 12.19
CA GLU A 58 5.99 4.01 12.60
C GLU A 58 5.19 4.68 11.48
N ALA A 59 5.67 4.53 10.23
CA ALA A 59 4.96 5.08 9.08
C ALA A 59 3.61 4.41 8.92
N GLU A 60 3.55 3.09 9.08
CA GLU A 60 2.30 2.36 8.96
C GLU A 60 1.30 2.78 10.04
N ASN A 61 1.78 3.01 11.27
CA ASN A 61 0.92 3.48 12.34
C ASN A 61 0.29 4.83 12.01
N ARG A 62 1.06 5.73 11.43
CA ARG A 62 0.53 7.02 10.98
C ARG A 62 -0.49 6.85 9.86
N LEU A 63 -0.22 5.92 8.97
CA LEU A 63 -1.16 5.62 7.89
C LEU A 63 -2.50 5.14 8.45
N TYR A 64 -2.49 4.29 9.46
CA TYR A 64 -3.71 3.81 10.09
C TYR A 64 -4.53 4.96 10.67
N ASP A 65 -3.86 5.94 11.27
CA ASP A 65 -4.57 7.11 11.78
C ASP A 65 -5.26 7.88 10.67
N LEU A 66 -4.63 7.97 9.52
CA LEU A 66 -5.20 8.66 8.36
C LEU A 66 -6.40 7.91 7.78
N THR A 67 -6.31 6.58 7.71
CA THR A 67 -7.36 5.77 7.09
C THR A 67 -8.52 5.48 8.02
N SER A 68 -8.42 5.86 9.29
CA SER A 68 -9.50 5.62 10.25
C SER A 68 -10.78 6.36 9.89
N ASP A 69 -10.68 7.46 9.16
CA ASP A 69 -11.85 8.26 8.74
C ASP A 69 -12.56 7.70 7.51
N THR A 70 -12.01 6.67 6.89
CA THR A 70 -12.56 6.03 5.68
C THR A 70 -12.81 7.01 4.53
N ASP A 71 -12.00 8.04 4.43
CA ASP A 71 -12.02 8.98 3.30
C ASP A 71 -11.38 8.32 2.08
N VAL A 72 -12.02 8.44 0.93
CA VAL A 72 -11.54 7.87 -0.33
C VAL A 72 -10.11 8.33 -0.64
N ASN A 73 -9.78 9.57 -0.32
CA ASN A 73 -8.42 10.07 -0.55
C ASN A 73 -7.40 9.35 0.34
N SER A 74 -7.79 8.96 1.54
CA SER A 74 -6.93 8.16 2.42
C SER A 74 -6.67 6.78 1.84
N LEU A 75 -7.65 6.21 1.16
CA LEU A 75 -7.47 4.93 0.48
C LEU A 75 -6.40 5.05 -0.61
N GLU A 76 -6.46 6.11 -1.40
CA GLU A 76 -5.47 6.31 -2.46
C GLU A 76 -4.06 6.44 -1.86
N ILE A 77 -3.93 7.22 -0.79
CA ILE A 77 -2.64 7.35 -0.08
C ILE A 77 -2.14 5.98 0.38
N ALA A 78 -3.04 5.17 0.97
CA ALA A 78 -2.66 3.84 1.47
C ALA A 78 -2.19 2.93 0.34
N LEU A 79 -2.88 2.94 -0.79
CA LEU A 79 -2.49 2.12 -1.94
C LEU A 79 -1.10 2.49 -2.44
N LEU A 80 -0.83 3.78 -2.54
CA LEU A 80 0.48 4.25 -2.99
C LEU A 80 1.57 3.94 -1.96
N PHE A 81 1.25 4.03 -0.68
CA PHE A 81 2.18 3.69 0.39
C PHE A 81 2.61 2.22 0.30
N TYR A 82 1.64 1.31 0.22
CA TYR A 82 1.96 -0.12 0.16
C TYR A 82 2.62 -0.51 -1.16
N SER A 83 2.28 0.18 -2.25
CA SER A 83 2.98 -0.02 -3.51
C SER A 83 4.46 0.32 -3.39
N TYR A 84 4.75 1.43 -2.74
CA TYR A 84 6.13 1.85 -2.51
C TYR A 84 6.90 0.84 -1.66
N LEU A 85 6.28 0.37 -0.57
CA LEU A 85 6.88 -0.67 0.27
C LEU A 85 7.13 -1.95 -0.51
N ASN A 86 6.20 -2.31 -1.37
CA ASN A 86 6.29 -3.54 -2.15
C ASN A 86 7.48 -3.52 -3.12
N ASP A 87 7.92 -2.33 -3.51
CA ASP A 87 9.07 -2.18 -4.41
C ASP A 87 10.41 -2.25 -3.69
N LYS A 88 10.41 -2.24 -2.36
CA LYS A 88 11.65 -2.39 -1.59
C LYS A 88 12.14 -3.83 -1.69
N THR A 89 13.45 -4.00 -1.52
CA THR A 89 14.04 -5.34 -1.52
C THR A 89 13.65 -6.12 -0.27
N ASP A 90 13.71 -7.44 -0.37
CA ASP A 90 13.46 -8.31 0.78
C ASP A 90 14.43 -7.99 1.92
N ASP A 91 15.69 -7.72 1.58
CA ASP A 91 16.71 -7.38 2.57
C ASP A 91 16.37 -6.10 3.31
N PHE A 92 15.91 -5.08 2.58
CA PHE A 92 15.54 -3.81 3.20
C PHE A 92 14.40 -4.00 4.20
N LEU A 93 13.39 -4.75 3.80
CA LEU A 93 12.24 -5.01 4.67
C LEU A 93 12.67 -5.77 5.92
N GLU A 94 13.44 -6.84 5.74
CA GLU A 94 13.91 -7.66 6.86
C GLU A 94 14.77 -6.88 7.83
N GLU A 95 15.67 -6.03 7.32
CA GLU A 95 16.53 -5.19 8.16
C GLU A 95 15.73 -4.21 9.02
N ASN A 96 14.52 -3.89 8.61
CA ASN A 96 13.69 -2.91 9.30
C ASN A 96 12.47 -3.55 9.96
N ASP A 97 12.56 -4.84 10.27
CA ASP A 97 11.53 -5.60 10.98
C ASP A 97 10.18 -5.58 10.27
N PHE A 98 10.21 -5.74 8.95
CA PHE A 98 9.00 -5.76 8.17
C PHE A 98 9.05 -6.90 7.15
N SER A 99 7.89 -7.33 6.64
CA SER A 99 7.81 -8.42 5.68
C SER A 99 6.74 -8.16 4.64
N ARG A 100 6.79 -8.89 3.53
CA ARG A 100 5.75 -8.80 2.51
C ARG A 100 4.41 -9.32 3.01
N ASP A 101 4.43 -10.28 3.92
CA ASP A 101 3.19 -10.73 4.56
C ASP A 101 2.51 -9.60 5.33
N GLU A 102 3.30 -8.73 5.95
CA GLU A 102 2.77 -7.55 6.63
C GLU A 102 2.21 -6.53 5.66
N ILE A 103 2.81 -6.38 4.47
CA ILE A 103 2.25 -5.52 3.42
C ILE A 103 0.88 -6.07 2.99
N LYS A 104 0.83 -7.37 2.74
CA LYS A 104 -0.40 -8.05 2.36
C LYS A 104 -1.49 -7.83 3.42
N LEU A 105 -1.14 -8.05 4.68
CA LEU A 105 -2.08 -7.86 5.79
C LEU A 105 -2.55 -6.41 5.88
N GLY A 106 -1.64 -5.46 5.72
CA GLY A 106 -1.99 -4.05 5.74
C GLY A 106 -2.98 -3.68 4.65
N LEU A 107 -2.76 -4.18 3.44
CA LEU A 107 -3.69 -3.96 2.33
C LEU A 107 -5.05 -4.60 2.60
N GLU A 108 -5.07 -5.81 3.15
CA GLU A 108 -6.32 -6.47 3.51
C GLU A 108 -7.11 -5.64 4.52
N ASN A 109 -6.42 -5.13 5.54
CA ASN A 109 -7.06 -4.32 6.58
C ASN A 109 -7.62 -3.02 6.02
N VAL A 110 -6.86 -2.36 5.14
CA VAL A 110 -7.32 -1.13 4.50
C VAL A 110 -8.53 -1.44 3.62
N ALA A 111 -8.46 -2.49 2.82
CA ALA A 111 -9.58 -2.88 1.96
C ALA A 111 -10.84 -3.18 2.79
N ASP A 112 -10.69 -3.86 3.92
CA ASP A 112 -11.82 -4.13 4.82
C ASP A 112 -12.45 -2.83 5.31
N SER A 113 -11.60 -1.86 5.70
CA SER A 113 -12.08 -0.58 6.22
C SER A 113 -12.92 0.19 5.20
N PHE A 114 -12.63 -0.01 3.92
CA PHE A 114 -13.33 0.68 2.83
C PHE A 114 -14.39 -0.20 2.15
N GLY A 115 -14.68 -1.37 2.74
CA GLY A 115 -15.71 -2.26 2.20
C GLY A 115 -15.28 -3.03 0.97
N LEU A 116 -13.98 -3.22 0.78
CA LEU A 116 -13.42 -3.86 -0.41
C LEU A 116 -12.88 -5.26 -0.14
N SER A 117 -13.31 -5.90 0.96
CA SER A 117 -12.75 -7.21 1.33
C SER A 117 -12.93 -8.27 0.25
N SER A 118 -14.02 -8.23 -0.50
CA SER A 118 -14.25 -9.19 -1.58
C SER A 118 -13.18 -9.07 -2.66
N ILE A 119 -12.84 -7.83 -3.02
CA ILE A 119 -11.80 -7.58 -4.03
C ILE A 119 -10.44 -8.02 -3.50
N ALA A 120 -10.13 -7.68 -2.26
CA ALA A 120 -8.86 -8.06 -1.64
C ALA A 120 -8.70 -9.59 -1.63
N LYS A 121 -9.76 -10.31 -1.26
CA LYS A 121 -9.71 -11.77 -1.19
C LYS A 121 -9.46 -12.39 -2.55
N MET A 122 -9.99 -11.82 -3.61
CA MET A 122 -9.75 -12.32 -4.96
C MET A 122 -8.26 -12.35 -5.30
N PHE A 123 -7.51 -11.37 -4.83
CA PHE A 123 -6.08 -11.26 -5.17
C PHE A 123 -5.16 -11.88 -4.14
N LEU A 124 -5.53 -11.88 -2.87
CA LEU A 124 -4.61 -12.21 -1.80
C LEU A 124 -4.84 -13.57 -1.14
N THR A 125 -5.99 -14.19 -1.31
CA THR A 125 -6.29 -15.44 -0.63
C THR A 125 -6.69 -16.60 -1.54
N GLU A 126 -6.84 -16.36 -2.83
CA GLU A 126 -7.33 -17.36 -3.75
C GLU A 126 -6.31 -18.47 -3.99
N PHE A 127 -5.08 -18.20 -3.75
CA PHE A 127 -4.01 -19.17 -3.99
C PHE A 127 -3.41 -19.65 -2.69
#